data_bd61da6da8554bfcff3b7e18ee1f189a
#
_entry.id   bd61da6da8554bfcff3b7e18ee1f189a
#
_cell.length_a   1.000
_cell.length_b   1.000
_cell.length_c   1.000
_cell.angle_alpha   90.00
_cell.angle_beta   90.00
_cell.angle_gamma   90.00
#
_symmetry.space_group_name_H-M   'P 1'
#
loop_
_entity.id
_entity.type
_entity.pdbx_description
1 polymer ?
#
loop_
_entity_poly.entity_id
_entity_poly.type
_entity_poly.pdbx_seq_one_letter_code
_entity_poly.pdbx_strand_id
1 'polypeptide(L)'
;MISEAELIVDRRKLRRRVTFWRILAVLLAIATVAALAWSQGWTGGSQIARVRIDGLITGNQKTIDLLQKVADEDRVKAVIIRIDSPGGTTAGSEAVYDAVRKISAKKPVVAVMDTVAASGGYITALAADHIVARGNTITGSIGVIFSMPEFSKLLDTV
;
A
#
# COMPACT_ATOMS: atom_id res chain seq x y z
N MET A 1 -69.53 31.98 -3.52
CA MET A 1 -68.78 32.20 -4.75
C MET A 1 -67.33 32.45 -4.36
N ILE A 2 -66.45 31.54 -4.66
CA ILE A 2 -64.98 31.73 -4.45
C ILE A 2 -64.52 32.63 -5.59
N SER A 3 -63.88 33.78 -5.27
CA SER A 3 -63.46 34.73 -6.28
C SER A 3 -62.31 34.17 -7.09
N GLU A 4 -62.24 34.46 -8.40
CA GLU A 4 -61.15 34.04 -9.28
C GLU A 4 -59.79 34.53 -8.75
N ALA A 5 -59.75 35.65 -8.04
CA ALA A 5 -58.56 36.20 -7.39
C ALA A 5 -57.97 35.28 -6.30
N GLU A 6 -58.82 34.60 -5.50
CA GLU A 6 -58.37 33.64 -4.47
C GLU A 6 -57.77 32.38 -5.08
N LEU A 7 -58.30 31.91 -6.19
CA LEU A 7 -57.72 30.76 -6.91
C LEU A 7 -56.34 31.06 -7.52
N ILE A 8 -56.07 32.28 -7.95
CA ILE A 8 -54.79 32.69 -8.51
C ILE A 8 -53.73 32.83 -7.41
N VAL A 9 -54.10 33.34 -6.24
CA VAL A 9 -53.21 33.48 -5.08
C VAL A 9 -52.80 32.11 -4.54
N ASP A 10 -53.75 31.20 -4.48
CA ASP A 10 -53.50 29.83 -3.95
C ASP A 10 -52.57 29.01 -4.90
N ARG A 11 -52.77 29.15 -6.21
CA ARG A 11 -51.89 28.55 -7.22
C ARG A 11 -50.44 29.07 -7.13
N ARG A 12 -50.25 30.35 -6.82
CA ARG A 12 -48.91 30.95 -6.63
C ARG A 12 -48.25 30.43 -5.36
N LYS A 13 -48.98 30.27 -4.26
CA LYS A 13 -48.47 29.69 -3.01
C LYS A 13 -48.07 28.24 -3.18
N LEU A 14 -48.89 27.45 -3.86
CA LEU A 14 -48.60 26.06 -4.16
C LEU A 14 -47.38 25.90 -5.06
N ARG A 15 -47.25 26.69 -6.11
CA ARG A 15 -46.05 26.68 -6.98
C ARG A 15 -44.79 27.02 -6.21
N ARG A 16 -44.79 28.05 -5.33
CA ARG A 16 -43.66 28.43 -4.49
C ARG A 16 -43.28 27.29 -3.52
N ARG A 17 -44.24 26.61 -2.91
CA ARG A 17 -43.97 25.42 -2.07
C ARG A 17 -43.36 24.28 -2.86
N VAL A 18 -43.90 23.97 -4.02
CA VAL A 18 -43.34 22.89 -4.89
C VAL A 18 -41.94 23.24 -5.35
N THR A 19 -41.68 24.49 -5.76
CA THR A 19 -40.33 24.94 -6.15
C THR A 19 -39.37 24.86 -4.98
N PHE A 20 -39.78 25.29 -3.78
CA PHE A 20 -38.95 25.18 -2.57
C PHE A 20 -38.55 23.73 -2.26
N TRP A 21 -39.51 22.80 -2.28
CA TRP A 21 -39.24 21.39 -2.02
C TRP A 21 -38.38 20.75 -3.11
N ARG A 22 -38.51 21.17 -4.37
CA ARG A 22 -37.63 20.72 -5.46
C ARG A 22 -36.20 21.18 -5.25
N ILE A 23 -36.01 22.46 -4.91
CA ILE A 23 -34.68 23.00 -4.63
C ILE A 23 -34.04 22.30 -3.42
N LEU A 24 -34.82 22.10 -2.35
CA LEU A 24 -34.35 21.40 -1.15
C LEU A 24 -33.95 19.94 -1.46
N ALA A 25 -34.74 19.24 -2.26
CA ALA A 25 -34.45 17.87 -2.68
C ALA A 25 -33.15 17.79 -3.52
N VAL A 26 -32.94 18.75 -4.44
CA VAL A 26 -31.72 18.82 -5.23
C VAL A 26 -30.50 19.13 -4.35
N LEU A 27 -30.62 20.06 -3.40
CA LEU A 27 -29.54 20.36 -2.46
C LEU A 27 -29.19 19.16 -1.57
N LEU A 28 -30.19 18.44 -1.08
CA LEU A 28 -29.96 17.22 -0.31
C LEU A 28 -29.30 16.13 -1.17
N ALA A 29 -29.71 15.96 -2.42
CA ALA A 29 -29.10 15.01 -3.34
C ALA A 29 -27.60 15.37 -3.61
N ILE A 30 -27.31 16.66 -3.83
CA ILE A 30 -25.92 17.14 -3.99
C ILE A 30 -25.13 16.91 -2.70
N ALA A 31 -25.71 17.23 -1.54
CA ALA A 31 -25.04 17.04 -0.25
C ALA A 31 -24.76 15.54 0.03
N THR A 32 -25.69 14.64 -0.29
CA THR A 32 -25.45 13.19 -0.13
C THR A 32 -24.39 12.67 -1.09
N VAL A 33 -24.40 13.09 -2.35
CA VAL A 33 -23.34 12.74 -3.31
C VAL A 33 -21.99 13.28 -2.86
N ALA A 34 -21.92 14.52 -2.40
CA ALA A 34 -20.69 15.10 -1.86
C ALA A 34 -20.19 14.38 -0.61
N ALA A 35 -21.08 14.03 0.32
CA ALA A 35 -20.74 13.26 1.51
C ALA A 35 -20.25 11.86 1.18
N LEU A 36 -20.85 11.17 0.24
CA LEU A 36 -20.41 9.86 -0.25
C LEU A 36 -19.05 9.95 -0.95
N ALA A 37 -18.83 10.96 -1.79
CA ALA A 37 -17.54 11.21 -2.43
C ALA A 37 -16.44 11.49 -1.38
N TRP A 38 -16.78 12.24 -0.33
CA TRP A 38 -15.85 12.50 0.78
C TRP A 38 -15.56 11.25 1.60
N SER A 39 -16.58 10.45 1.92
CA SER A 39 -16.42 9.21 2.69
C SER A 39 -15.63 8.13 1.93
N GLN A 40 -15.69 8.13 0.60
CA GLN A 40 -14.91 7.23 -0.26
C GLN A 40 -13.48 7.72 -0.53
N GLY A 41 -13.07 8.81 0.11
CA GLY A 41 -11.71 9.34 -0.04
C GLY A 41 -11.41 9.93 -1.43
N TRP A 42 -12.43 10.34 -2.17
CA TRP A 42 -12.26 10.95 -3.49
C TRP A 42 -11.46 12.27 -3.43
N THR A 43 -11.36 12.85 -2.23
CA THR A 43 -10.46 13.98 -1.93
C THR A 43 -9.13 13.52 -1.33
N GLY A 44 -8.80 12.24 -1.45
CA GLY A 44 -7.60 11.62 -0.87
C GLY A 44 -6.33 12.27 -1.43
N GLY A 45 -5.66 13.07 -0.58
CA GLY A 45 -4.38 13.67 -0.89
C GLY A 45 -3.31 12.62 -1.19
N SER A 46 -2.18 13.05 -1.73
CA SER A 46 -1.00 12.24 -1.95
C SER A 46 -0.57 11.51 -0.66
N GLN A 47 -0.26 10.24 -0.75
CA GLN A 47 0.10 9.38 0.38
C GLN A 47 1.50 8.80 0.20
N ILE A 48 2.16 8.52 1.32
CA ILE A 48 3.38 7.71 1.37
C ILE A 48 2.98 6.34 1.92
N ALA A 49 3.17 5.29 1.11
CA ALA A 49 2.94 3.94 1.58
C ALA A 49 4.11 3.48 2.45
N ARG A 50 3.80 2.76 3.52
CA ARG A 50 4.81 2.10 4.36
C ARG A 50 4.54 0.60 4.35
N VAL A 51 5.49 -0.15 3.80
CA VAL A 51 5.44 -1.61 3.74
C VAL A 51 6.49 -2.17 4.71
N ARG A 52 6.15 -3.22 5.44
CA ARG A 52 7.08 -3.94 6.32
C ARG A 52 7.36 -5.32 5.75
N ILE A 53 8.63 -5.71 5.79
CA ILE A 53 9.11 -7.03 5.41
C ILE A 53 9.85 -7.57 6.64
N ASP A 54 9.17 -8.40 7.40
CA ASP A 54 9.66 -8.93 8.67
C ASP A 54 9.83 -10.46 8.57
N GLY A 55 10.83 -11.00 9.27
CA GLY A 55 11.09 -12.44 9.36
C GLY A 55 11.60 -13.06 8.06
N LEU A 56 11.30 -14.34 7.82
CA LEU A 56 11.80 -15.08 6.67
C LEU A 56 11.10 -14.67 5.36
N ILE A 57 11.89 -14.38 4.34
CA ILE A 57 11.42 -14.05 2.99
C ILE A 57 11.26 -15.35 2.19
N THR A 58 10.02 -15.81 2.08
CA THR A 58 9.68 -17.05 1.36
C THR A 58 9.03 -16.83 0.00
N GLY A 59 8.86 -15.57 -0.42
CA GLY A 59 8.13 -15.23 -1.64
C GLY A 59 6.62 -15.42 -1.50
N ASN A 60 6.07 -15.17 -0.30
CA ASN A 60 4.64 -15.28 -0.06
C ASN A 60 3.85 -14.42 -1.05
N GLN A 61 2.91 -15.02 -1.77
CA GLN A 61 2.11 -14.38 -2.80
C GLN A 61 1.37 -13.13 -2.28
N LYS A 62 0.90 -13.17 -1.03
CA LYS A 62 0.23 -12.01 -0.40
C LYS A 62 1.13 -10.77 -0.32
N THR A 63 2.42 -10.97 -0.05
CA THR A 63 3.41 -9.89 -0.01
C THR A 63 3.65 -9.33 -1.41
N ILE A 64 3.79 -10.19 -2.40
CA ILE A 64 3.96 -9.78 -3.80
C ILE A 64 2.74 -9.00 -4.31
N ASP A 65 1.53 -9.49 -4.04
CA ASP A 65 0.28 -8.83 -4.43
C ASP A 65 0.13 -7.46 -3.75
N LEU A 66 0.54 -7.35 -2.47
CA LEU A 66 0.55 -6.07 -1.75
C LEU A 66 1.51 -5.07 -2.42
N LEU A 67 2.73 -5.49 -2.74
CA LEU A 67 3.71 -4.66 -3.41
C LEU A 67 3.21 -4.22 -4.80
N GLN A 68 2.57 -5.11 -5.54
CA GLN A 68 1.94 -4.76 -6.82
C GLN A 68 0.83 -3.73 -6.66
N LYS A 69 -0.07 -3.90 -5.69
CA LYS A 69 -1.12 -2.91 -5.40
C LYS A 69 -0.53 -1.54 -5.07
N VAL A 70 0.56 -1.49 -4.29
CA VAL A 70 1.27 -0.25 -3.98
C VAL A 70 1.90 0.38 -5.22
N ALA A 71 2.41 -0.45 -6.15
CA ALA A 71 2.96 0.04 -7.41
C ALA A 71 1.91 0.71 -8.30
N ASP A 72 0.67 0.20 -8.30
CA ASP A 72 -0.40 0.63 -9.19
C ASP A 72 -1.34 1.69 -8.57
N GLU A 73 -1.24 1.95 -7.26
CA GLU A 73 -2.09 2.94 -6.57
C GLU A 73 -1.60 4.37 -6.84
N ASP A 74 -2.31 5.12 -7.66
CA ASP A 74 -1.93 6.48 -8.09
C ASP A 74 -1.82 7.51 -6.95
N ARG A 75 -2.53 7.29 -5.85
CA ARG A 75 -2.46 8.15 -4.66
C ARG A 75 -1.16 7.99 -3.90
N VAL A 76 -0.50 6.84 -4.01
CA VAL A 76 0.82 6.61 -3.42
C VAL A 76 1.88 7.29 -4.27
N LYS A 77 2.56 8.30 -3.72
CA LYS A 77 3.59 9.08 -4.42
C LYS A 77 5.02 8.67 -4.05
N ALA A 78 5.20 7.99 -2.93
CA ALA A 78 6.49 7.46 -2.48
C ALA A 78 6.26 6.23 -1.59
N VAL A 79 7.26 5.37 -1.48
CA VAL A 79 7.18 4.15 -0.68
C VAL A 79 8.36 4.06 0.28
N ILE A 80 8.08 3.71 1.53
CA ILE A 80 9.07 3.36 2.54
C ILE A 80 8.94 1.86 2.80
N ILE A 81 10.00 1.11 2.56
CA ILE A 81 10.07 -0.32 2.87
C ILE A 81 10.92 -0.50 4.11
N ARG A 82 10.30 -0.92 5.20
CA ARG A 82 11.03 -1.29 6.42
C ARG A 82 11.36 -2.78 6.38
N ILE A 83 12.60 -3.10 6.66
CA ILE A 83 13.12 -4.46 6.55
C ILE A 83 13.71 -4.86 7.90
N ASP A 84 13.16 -5.93 8.47
CA ASP A 84 13.70 -6.62 9.66
C ASP A 84 13.71 -8.12 9.40
N SER A 85 14.68 -8.57 8.59
CA SER A 85 14.72 -9.92 8.02
C SER A 85 16.14 -10.47 7.95
N PRO A 86 16.37 -11.71 8.42
CA PRO A 86 17.63 -12.42 8.23
C PRO A 86 17.80 -12.95 6.80
N GLY A 87 16.80 -12.78 5.93
CA GLY A 87 16.75 -13.34 4.58
C GLY A 87 15.71 -14.44 4.43
N GLY A 88 15.95 -15.36 3.52
CA GLY A 88 15.02 -16.43 3.24
C GLY A 88 15.44 -17.27 2.04
N THR A 89 14.48 -17.77 1.25
CA THR A 89 14.78 -18.51 0.04
C THR A 89 15.29 -17.59 -1.07
N THR A 90 16.18 -18.09 -1.91
CA THR A 90 16.72 -17.32 -3.04
C THR A 90 15.60 -16.85 -3.97
N ALA A 91 14.72 -17.75 -4.41
CA ALA A 91 13.60 -17.42 -5.28
C ALA A 91 12.61 -16.45 -4.62
N GLY A 92 12.35 -16.60 -3.31
CA GLY A 92 11.50 -15.69 -2.58
C GLY A 92 12.08 -14.27 -2.48
N SER A 93 13.38 -14.17 -2.25
CA SER A 93 14.09 -12.90 -2.17
C SER A 93 14.14 -12.19 -3.53
N GLU A 94 14.37 -12.94 -4.61
CA GLU A 94 14.32 -12.44 -5.99
C GLU A 94 12.92 -11.93 -6.35
N ALA A 95 11.86 -12.68 -6.03
CA ALA A 95 10.48 -12.26 -6.30
C ALA A 95 10.13 -10.94 -5.57
N VAL A 96 10.58 -10.78 -4.32
CA VAL A 96 10.36 -9.53 -3.57
C VAL A 96 11.21 -8.39 -4.15
N TYR A 97 12.47 -8.66 -4.50
CA TYR A 97 13.35 -7.69 -5.18
C TYR A 97 12.69 -7.15 -6.44
N ASP A 98 12.22 -8.04 -7.33
CA ASP A 98 11.57 -7.65 -8.57
C ASP A 98 10.30 -6.83 -8.35
N ALA A 99 9.50 -7.21 -7.34
CA ALA A 99 8.30 -6.46 -6.99
C ALA A 99 8.65 -5.03 -6.51
N VAL A 100 9.70 -4.87 -5.71
CA VAL A 100 10.18 -3.56 -5.25
C VAL A 100 10.76 -2.75 -6.42
N ARG A 101 11.52 -3.38 -7.33
CA ARG A 101 12.04 -2.72 -8.55
C ARG A 101 10.93 -2.20 -9.45
N LYS A 102 9.80 -2.92 -9.55
CA LYS A 102 8.61 -2.42 -10.27
C LYS A 102 8.03 -1.17 -9.64
N ILE A 103 8.07 -1.04 -8.31
CA ILE A 103 7.65 0.18 -7.61
C ILE A 103 8.66 1.30 -7.89
N SER A 104 9.96 1.05 -7.70
CA SER A 104 11.04 2.02 -7.88
C SER A 104 11.08 2.59 -9.32
N ALA A 105 10.68 1.81 -10.32
CA ALA A 105 10.54 2.28 -11.69
C ALA A 105 9.42 3.34 -11.88
N LYS A 106 8.47 3.44 -10.95
CA LYS A 106 7.31 4.34 -11.04
C LYS A 106 7.31 5.43 -9.96
N LYS A 107 7.89 5.16 -8.79
CA LYS A 107 7.76 5.98 -7.58
C LYS A 107 9.05 5.88 -6.76
N PRO A 108 9.49 6.95 -6.09
CA PRO A 108 10.66 6.89 -5.22
C PRO A 108 10.45 5.90 -4.07
N VAL A 109 11.42 5.02 -3.87
CA VAL A 109 11.43 3.98 -2.83
C VAL A 109 12.61 4.18 -1.91
N VAL A 110 12.35 4.19 -0.61
CA VAL A 110 13.38 4.22 0.44
C VAL A 110 13.29 2.93 1.25
N ALA A 111 14.38 2.17 1.30
CA ALA A 111 14.52 1.05 2.21
C ALA A 111 15.09 1.53 3.55
N VAL A 112 14.43 1.15 4.64
CA VAL A 112 14.89 1.38 6.00
C VAL A 112 15.20 0.03 6.63
N MET A 113 16.48 -0.23 6.88
CA MET A 113 16.93 -1.45 7.53
C MET A 113 16.86 -1.27 9.05
N ASP A 114 16.06 -2.11 9.70
CA ASP A 114 15.88 -2.06 11.15
C ASP A 114 17.01 -2.82 11.89
N THR A 115 16.71 -3.85 12.67
CA THR A 115 17.73 -4.60 13.43
C THR A 115 18.56 -5.49 12.51
N VAL A 116 17.91 -6.20 11.61
CA VAL A 116 18.54 -7.14 10.67
C VAL A 116 18.00 -6.89 9.25
N ALA A 117 18.90 -6.81 8.31
CA ALA A 117 18.58 -6.84 6.87
C ALA A 117 19.69 -7.60 6.16
N ALA A 118 19.73 -8.92 6.37
CA ALA A 118 20.79 -9.78 5.88
C ALA A 118 20.31 -10.68 4.74
N SER A 119 21.25 -11.16 3.90
CA SER A 119 20.97 -12.08 2.79
C SER A 119 19.81 -11.57 1.91
N GLY A 120 18.69 -12.31 1.80
CA GLY A 120 17.51 -11.89 1.06
C GLY A 120 16.92 -10.54 1.51
N GLY A 121 17.04 -10.18 2.80
CA GLY A 121 16.66 -8.88 3.32
C GLY A 121 17.51 -7.75 2.75
N TYR A 122 18.82 -7.98 2.63
CA TYR A 122 19.74 -7.03 2.00
C TYR A 122 19.49 -6.93 0.48
N ILE A 123 19.26 -8.06 -0.20
CA ILE A 123 18.86 -8.08 -1.62
C ILE A 123 17.60 -7.23 -1.84
N THR A 124 16.61 -7.39 -0.97
CA THR A 124 15.38 -6.57 -1.03
C THR A 124 15.69 -5.07 -0.86
N ALA A 125 16.58 -4.69 0.06
CA ALA A 125 16.99 -3.30 0.24
C ALA A 125 17.65 -2.70 -1.00
N LEU A 126 18.47 -3.48 -1.71
CA LEU A 126 19.15 -3.06 -2.95
C LEU A 126 18.16 -2.74 -4.10
N ALA A 127 16.91 -3.17 -4.00
CA ALA A 127 15.89 -2.83 -4.98
C ALA A 127 15.35 -1.38 -4.84
N ALA A 128 15.60 -0.71 -3.72
CA ALA A 128 15.18 0.67 -3.46
C ALA A 128 16.14 1.70 -4.08
N ASP A 129 15.68 2.94 -4.22
CA ASP A 129 16.49 4.05 -4.72
C ASP A 129 17.45 4.58 -3.64
N HIS A 130 17.06 4.51 -2.36
CA HIS A 130 17.88 4.90 -1.23
C HIS A 130 17.76 3.87 -0.10
N ILE A 131 18.88 3.66 0.60
CA ILE A 131 18.97 2.75 1.74
C ILE A 131 19.37 3.55 2.97
N VAL A 132 18.61 3.37 4.05
CA VAL A 132 18.90 3.93 5.36
C VAL A 132 19.11 2.78 6.34
N ALA A 133 20.24 2.79 7.03
CA ALA A 133 20.56 1.81 8.07
C ALA A 133 21.02 2.53 9.34
N ARG A 134 20.87 1.90 10.49
CA ARG A 134 21.51 2.35 11.73
C ARG A 134 22.94 1.79 11.82
N GLY A 135 23.80 2.44 12.60
CA GLY A 135 25.18 1.99 12.77
C GLY A 135 25.33 0.57 13.36
N ASN A 136 24.28 0.06 14.01
CA ASN A 136 24.26 -1.28 14.60
C ASN A 136 23.32 -2.26 13.85
N THR A 137 22.85 -1.91 12.66
CA THR A 137 22.08 -2.82 11.82
C THR A 137 22.97 -3.95 11.31
N ILE A 138 22.53 -5.18 11.47
CA ILE A 138 23.20 -6.36 10.89
C ILE A 138 22.76 -6.46 9.43
N THR A 139 23.71 -6.34 8.50
CA THR A 139 23.40 -6.32 7.07
C THR A 139 24.45 -7.06 6.25
N GLY A 140 24.22 -7.18 4.94
CA GLY A 140 25.11 -7.95 4.04
C GLY A 140 24.82 -9.45 4.12
N SER A 141 25.83 -10.23 4.51
CA SER A 141 25.73 -11.71 4.60
C SER A 141 25.14 -12.35 3.34
N ILE A 142 25.68 -11.96 2.18
CA ILE A 142 25.32 -12.55 0.89
C ILE A 142 26.18 -13.79 0.66
N GLY A 143 25.56 -14.95 0.56
CA GLY A 143 26.25 -16.21 0.30
C GLY A 143 25.37 -17.40 0.53
N VAL A 144 25.89 -18.57 0.15
CA VAL A 144 25.27 -19.87 0.40
C VAL A 144 26.24 -20.68 1.27
N ILE A 145 25.73 -21.19 2.38
CA ILE A 145 26.48 -22.10 3.25
C ILE A 145 26.08 -23.52 2.87
N PHE A 146 27.03 -24.31 2.40
CA PHE A 146 26.84 -25.74 2.15
C PHE A 146 27.62 -26.52 3.22
N SER A 147 26.92 -27.30 4.02
CA SER A 147 27.52 -28.12 5.05
C SER A 147 27.41 -29.60 4.65
N MET A 148 28.53 -30.28 4.55
CA MET A 148 28.60 -31.72 4.24
C MET A 148 29.24 -32.43 5.43
N PRO A 149 28.50 -33.25 6.19
CA PRO A 149 29.10 -34.04 7.25
C PRO A 149 29.97 -35.14 6.64
N GLU A 150 31.19 -35.26 7.14
CA GLU A 150 32.12 -36.32 6.75
C GLU A 150 32.11 -37.44 7.81
N PHE A 151 31.83 -38.67 7.38
CA PHE A 151 31.75 -39.85 8.23
C PHE A 151 32.87 -40.89 7.96
N SER A 152 33.84 -40.53 7.09
CA SER A 152 34.91 -41.46 6.70
C SER A 152 35.64 -42.05 7.89
N LYS A 153 36.05 -41.22 8.87
CA LYS A 153 36.70 -41.70 10.09
C LYS A 153 35.84 -42.57 10.98
N LEU A 154 34.51 -42.44 10.94
CA LEU A 154 33.59 -43.29 11.69
C LEU A 154 33.51 -44.67 11.05
N LEU A 155 33.55 -44.75 9.73
CA LEU A 155 33.52 -45.99 8.98
C LEU A 155 34.84 -46.81 9.13
N ASP A 156 35.95 -46.13 9.37
CA ASP A 156 37.24 -46.79 9.64
C ASP A 156 37.33 -47.43 11.05
N THR A 157 36.36 -47.11 11.92
CA THR A 157 36.34 -47.54 13.33
C THR A 157 35.33 -48.70 13.58
N VAL A 158 34.52 -49.05 12.57
CA VAL A 158 33.49 -50.11 12.61
C VAL A 158 33.89 -51.23 11.70
#